data_a6012914af22078a8146e09677e08115
#
_entry.id   a6012914af22078a8146e09677e08115
#
_cell.length_a   1.000
_cell.length_b   1.000
_cell.length_c   1.000
_cell.angle_alpha   90.00
_cell.angle_beta   90.00
_cell.angle_gamma   90.00
#
_symmetry.space_group_name_H-M   'P 1'
#
loop_
_entity.id
_entity.type
_entity.pdbx_description
1 polymer ?
#
loop_
_entity_poly.entity_id
_entity_poly.type
_entity_poly.pdbx_seq_one_letter_code
_entity_poly.pdbx_strand_id
1 'polypeptide(L)'
;MMQQTKNRWLIVLAAIGIHISIGSVYAWSVLTKPIMQAMGFSLKEVTWTFSLAILFLGTSAGFLGTYVEKYGPRRSGLISMCFFVSGLLGTAYALTQHSLLLLYLFYGVIGGIGLGTGYITPVSTLVKWFPNNRGLAT
;
A
#
# COMPACT_ATOMS: atom_id res chain seq x y z
N MET A 1 -25.05 -8.02 -27.11
CA MET A 1 -24.41 -7.65 -25.85
C MET A 1 -23.59 -6.38 -26.08
N MET A 2 -24.07 -5.24 -25.63
CA MET A 2 -23.33 -3.98 -25.73
C MET A 2 -22.11 -4.08 -24.82
N GLN A 3 -20.92 -4.25 -25.37
CA GLN A 3 -19.68 -3.96 -24.67
C GLN A 3 -19.72 -2.46 -24.33
N GLN A 4 -20.03 -2.14 -23.08
CA GLN A 4 -19.77 -0.80 -22.57
C GLN A 4 -18.28 -0.55 -22.75
N THR A 5 -17.91 0.29 -23.66
CA THR A 5 -16.55 0.79 -23.85
C THR A 5 -16.16 1.56 -22.60
N LYS A 6 -15.64 0.84 -21.60
CA LYS A 6 -15.15 1.47 -20.37
C LYS A 6 -14.05 2.44 -20.79
N ASN A 7 -14.25 3.70 -20.42
CA ASN A 7 -13.30 4.75 -20.75
C ASN A 7 -11.95 4.44 -20.08
N ARG A 8 -10.93 4.15 -20.90
CA ARG A 8 -9.58 3.75 -20.43
C ARG A 8 -8.96 4.81 -19.51
N TRP A 9 -9.28 6.08 -19.73
CA TRP A 9 -8.78 7.18 -18.93
C TRP A 9 -9.33 7.21 -17.49
N LEU A 10 -10.54 6.72 -17.27
CA LEU A 10 -11.07 6.55 -15.91
C LEU A 10 -10.27 5.54 -15.10
N ILE A 11 -9.73 4.51 -15.76
CA ILE A 11 -8.85 3.53 -15.11
C ILE A 11 -7.52 4.18 -14.74
N VAL A 12 -6.98 5.04 -15.61
CA VAL A 12 -5.75 5.80 -15.30
C VAL A 12 -5.97 6.73 -14.11
N LEU A 13 -7.08 7.47 -14.07
CA LEU A 13 -7.40 8.35 -12.94
C LEU A 13 -7.56 7.57 -11.64
N ALA A 14 -8.22 6.42 -11.66
CA ALA A 14 -8.34 5.55 -10.49
C ALA A 14 -6.98 5.01 -10.04
N ALA A 15 -6.11 4.63 -10.97
CA ALA A 15 -4.75 4.18 -10.68
C ALA A 15 -3.90 5.29 -10.03
N ILE A 16 -3.98 6.52 -10.55
CA ILE A 16 -3.31 7.69 -9.98
C ILE A 16 -3.81 7.93 -8.54
N GLY A 17 -5.13 7.90 -8.31
CA GLY A 17 -5.70 8.08 -6.98
C GLY A 17 -5.18 7.05 -5.97
N ILE A 18 -5.11 5.78 -6.38
CA ILE A 18 -4.55 4.70 -5.55
C ILE A 18 -3.06 4.97 -5.24
N HIS A 19 -2.26 5.34 -6.26
CA HIS A 19 -0.83 5.59 -6.07
C HIS A 19 -0.55 6.80 -5.18
N ILE A 20 -1.35 7.87 -5.28
CA ILE A 20 -1.26 9.02 -4.38
C ILE A 20 -1.52 8.58 -2.93
N SER A 21 -2.56 7.77 -2.71
CA SER A 21 -2.90 7.26 -1.37
C SER A 21 -1.80 6.36 -0.81
N ILE A 22 -1.27 5.45 -1.61
CA ILE A 22 -0.16 4.55 -1.23
C ILE A 22 1.14 5.33 -1.04
N GLY A 23 1.37 6.36 -1.84
CA GLY A 23 2.53 7.24 -1.75
C GLY A 23 2.68 7.93 -0.39
N SER A 24 1.61 7.97 0.41
CA SER A 24 1.65 8.45 1.79
C SER A 24 2.66 7.72 2.68
N VAL A 25 3.06 6.49 2.33
CA VAL A 25 4.11 5.75 3.04
C VAL A 25 5.45 6.51 3.04
N TYR A 26 5.74 7.26 1.99
CA TYR A 26 6.97 8.06 1.91
C TYR A 26 6.94 9.32 2.79
N ALA A 27 5.77 9.70 3.28
CA ALA A 27 5.63 10.74 4.31
C ALA A 27 6.11 10.28 5.69
N TRP A 28 6.53 9.01 5.86
CA TRP A 28 7.07 8.48 7.11
C TRP A 28 8.20 9.33 7.68
N SER A 29 9.04 9.91 6.83
CA SER A 29 10.12 10.79 7.24
C SER A 29 9.62 12.01 8.04
N VAL A 30 8.44 12.54 7.72
CA VAL A 30 7.79 13.65 8.44
C VAL A 30 7.21 13.15 9.76
N LEU A 31 6.69 11.94 9.80
CA LEU A 31 6.05 11.33 10.98
C LEU A 31 7.08 10.81 12.00
N THR A 32 8.31 10.52 11.57
CA THR A 32 9.35 9.93 12.42
C THR A 32 9.60 10.75 13.69
N LYS A 33 9.82 12.05 13.57
CA LYS A 33 10.08 12.93 14.72
C LYS A 33 8.91 13.01 15.70
N PRO A 34 7.66 13.29 15.26
CA PRO A 34 6.49 13.26 16.14
C PRO A 34 6.30 11.92 16.85
N ILE A 35 6.52 10.79 16.17
CA ILE A 35 6.38 9.46 16.75
C ILE A 35 7.45 9.24 17.84
N MET A 36 8.70 9.60 17.56
CA MET A 36 9.79 9.52 18.55
C MET A 36 9.46 10.32 19.81
N GLN A 37 8.94 11.55 19.66
CA GLN A 37 8.58 12.41 20.78
C GLN A 37 7.38 11.86 21.56
N ALA A 38 6.38 11.34 20.86
CA ALA A 38 5.16 10.81 21.48
C ALA A 38 5.42 9.48 22.21
N MET A 39 6.27 8.61 21.66
CA MET A 39 6.50 7.28 22.19
C MET A 39 7.77 7.15 23.03
N GLY A 40 8.70 8.10 22.96
CA GLY A 40 9.97 8.05 23.70
C GLY A 40 10.98 7.06 23.12
N PHE A 41 10.81 6.60 21.88
CA PHE A 41 11.73 5.66 21.23
C PHE A 41 12.81 6.37 20.42
N SER A 42 13.92 5.66 20.19
CA SER A 42 15.04 6.14 19.41
C SER A 42 14.71 6.21 17.90
N LEU A 43 15.46 7.01 17.16
CA LEU A 43 15.34 7.10 15.70
C LEU A 43 15.47 5.72 15.04
N LYS A 44 16.39 4.89 15.50
CA LYS A 44 16.62 3.55 14.97
C LYS A 44 15.39 2.66 15.11
N GLU A 45 14.77 2.66 16.28
CA GLU A 45 13.57 1.86 16.56
C GLU A 45 12.38 2.28 15.69
N VAL A 46 12.14 3.58 15.58
CA VAL A 46 11.04 4.09 14.76
C VAL A 46 11.30 3.86 13.26
N THR A 47 12.55 3.97 12.80
CA THR A 47 12.91 3.74 11.39
C THR A 47 12.74 2.27 10.98
N TRP A 48 12.91 1.32 11.89
CA TRP A 48 12.65 -0.10 11.61
C TRP A 48 11.20 -0.36 11.18
N THR A 49 10.24 0.43 11.65
CA THR A 49 8.85 0.35 11.20
C THR A 49 8.73 0.56 9.69
N PHE A 50 9.40 1.58 9.17
CA PHE A 50 9.42 1.86 7.73
C PHE A 50 10.13 0.76 6.95
N SER A 51 11.25 0.27 7.46
CA SER A 51 11.99 -0.83 6.82
C SER A 51 11.13 -2.10 6.69
N LEU A 52 10.38 -2.44 7.74
CA LEU A 52 9.43 -3.54 7.71
C LEU A 52 8.29 -3.28 6.70
N ALA A 53 7.75 -2.07 6.66
CA ALA A 53 6.70 -1.71 5.71
C ALA A 53 7.16 -1.90 4.26
N ILE A 54 8.38 -1.46 3.92
CA ILE A 54 8.94 -1.63 2.57
C ILE A 54 9.25 -3.11 2.28
N LEU A 55 9.75 -3.86 3.25
CA LEU A 55 9.99 -5.31 3.09
C LEU A 55 8.69 -6.05 2.76
N PHE A 56 7.64 -5.81 3.55
CA PHE A 56 6.34 -6.44 3.33
C PHE A 56 5.61 -5.89 2.10
N LEU A 57 5.83 -4.65 1.73
CA LEU A 57 5.38 -4.09 0.45
C LEU A 57 5.98 -4.86 -0.73
N GLY A 58 7.30 -5.01 -0.75
CA GLY A 58 7.99 -5.71 -1.83
C GLY A 58 7.61 -7.19 -1.93
N THR A 59 7.61 -7.90 -0.80
CA THR A 59 7.27 -9.32 -0.75
C THR A 59 5.80 -9.56 -1.12
N SER A 60 4.87 -8.78 -0.61
CA SER A 60 3.45 -8.91 -0.95
C SER A 60 3.17 -8.57 -2.41
N ALA A 61 3.79 -7.55 -2.98
CA ALA A 61 3.67 -7.24 -4.40
C ALA A 61 4.17 -8.40 -5.28
N GLY A 62 5.29 -9.04 -4.91
CA GLY A 62 5.84 -10.18 -5.62
C GLY A 62 4.93 -11.42 -5.57
N PHE A 63 4.49 -11.81 -4.38
CA PHE A 63 3.66 -13.01 -4.21
C PHE A 63 2.21 -12.81 -4.63
N LEU A 64 1.62 -11.65 -4.35
CA LEU A 64 0.21 -11.37 -4.63
C LEU A 64 -0.02 -10.86 -6.06
N GLY A 65 1.03 -10.60 -6.84
CA GLY A 65 0.90 -10.24 -8.26
C GLY A 65 0.11 -11.29 -9.06
N THR A 66 0.43 -12.56 -8.87
CA THR A 66 -0.29 -13.68 -9.50
C THR A 66 -1.76 -13.78 -9.05
N TYR A 67 -2.03 -13.45 -7.78
CA TYR A 67 -3.39 -13.39 -7.26
C TYR A 67 -4.20 -12.26 -7.90
N VAL A 68 -3.60 -11.07 -8.05
CA VAL A 68 -4.22 -9.92 -8.73
C VAL A 68 -4.57 -10.27 -10.17
N GLU A 69 -3.69 -10.99 -10.87
CA GLU A 69 -3.93 -11.43 -12.24
C GLU A 69 -5.09 -12.42 -12.36
N LYS A 70 -5.21 -13.33 -11.39
CA LYS A 70 -6.23 -14.39 -11.38
C LYS A 70 -7.62 -13.87 -10.98
N TYR A 71 -7.70 -13.05 -9.94
CA TYR A 71 -8.98 -12.64 -9.33
C TYR A 71 -9.43 -11.23 -9.74
N GLY A 72 -8.57 -10.49 -10.42
CA GLY A 72 -8.86 -9.17 -10.97
C GLY A 72 -8.73 -8.01 -9.98
N PRO A 73 -8.73 -6.77 -10.49
CA PRO A 73 -8.36 -5.58 -9.72
C PRO A 73 -9.37 -5.20 -8.62
N ARG A 74 -10.66 -5.53 -8.80
CA ARG A 74 -11.69 -5.17 -7.81
C ARG A 74 -11.49 -5.90 -6.49
N ARG A 75 -11.31 -7.23 -6.55
CA ARG A 75 -11.10 -8.05 -5.35
C ARG A 75 -9.77 -7.72 -4.69
N SER A 76 -8.72 -7.59 -5.47
CA SER A 76 -7.40 -7.25 -4.97
C SER A 76 -7.36 -5.86 -4.35
N GLY A 77 -8.03 -4.87 -4.94
CA GLY A 77 -8.16 -3.54 -4.38
C GLY A 77 -8.92 -3.51 -3.05
N LEU A 78 -10.00 -4.29 -2.92
CA LEU A 78 -10.73 -4.41 -1.64
C LEU A 78 -9.87 -5.04 -0.54
N ILE A 79 -9.13 -6.11 -0.88
CA ILE A 79 -8.21 -6.76 0.07
C ILE A 79 -7.12 -5.77 0.50
N SER A 80 -6.51 -5.07 -0.46
CA SER A 80 -5.51 -4.04 -0.17
C SER A 80 -6.07 -2.96 0.76
N MET A 81 -7.27 -2.46 0.48
CA MET A 81 -7.93 -1.46 1.30
C MET A 81 -8.16 -1.98 2.73
N CYS A 82 -8.66 -3.20 2.91
CA CYS A 82 -8.86 -3.79 4.23
C CYS A 82 -7.55 -3.88 5.03
N PHE A 83 -6.47 -4.36 4.41
CA PHE A 83 -5.17 -4.44 5.06
C PHE A 83 -4.60 -3.06 5.37
N PHE A 84 -4.67 -2.13 4.44
CA PHE A 84 -4.12 -0.79 4.63
C PHE A 84 -4.87 -0.01 5.70
N VAL A 85 -6.19 0.00 5.67
CA VAL A 85 -7.02 0.69 6.67
C VAL A 85 -6.82 0.06 8.06
N SER A 86 -6.83 -1.27 8.17
CA SER A 86 -6.58 -1.94 9.45
C SER A 86 -5.16 -1.65 9.97
N GLY A 87 -4.17 -1.56 9.08
CA GLY A 87 -2.82 -1.16 9.40
C GLY A 87 -2.75 0.26 9.98
N LEU A 88 -3.44 1.22 9.36
CA LEU A 88 -3.48 2.61 9.85
C LEU A 88 -4.23 2.75 11.18
N LEU A 89 -5.39 2.09 11.31
CA LEU A 89 -6.16 2.11 12.56
C LEU A 89 -5.37 1.43 13.70
N GLY A 90 -4.73 0.30 13.40
CA GLY A 90 -3.86 -0.37 14.35
C GLY A 90 -2.63 0.45 14.73
N THR A 91 -2.09 1.24 13.79
CA THR A 91 -0.99 2.18 14.06
C THR A 91 -1.44 3.26 15.04
N ALA A 92 -2.61 3.84 14.84
CA ALA A 92 -3.17 4.82 15.78
C ALA A 92 -3.32 4.20 17.19
N TYR A 93 -3.81 2.96 17.26
CA TYR A 93 -3.89 2.23 18.53
C TYR A 93 -2.51 1.96 19.13
N ALA A 94 -1.52 1.56 18.34
CA ALA A 94 -0.15 1.33 18.79
C ALA A 94 0.48 2.58 19.42
N LEU A 95 0.19 3.76 18.85
CA LEU A 95 0.65 5.04 19.39
C LEU A 95 0.03 5.33 20.75
N THR A 96 -1.26 5.07 20.96
CA THR A 96 -1.91 5.26 22.26
C THR A 96 -1.39 4.31 23.34
N GLN A 97 -0.98 3.11 22.95
CA GLN A 97 -0.42 2.10 23.86
C GLN A 97 1.09 2.25 24.07
N HIS A 98 1.74 3.21 23.40
CA HIS A 98 3.20 3.39 23.44
C HIS A 98 3.98 2.10 23.15
N SER A 99 3.45 1.25 22.25
CA SER A 99 4.00 -0.08 21.97
C SER A 99 4.68 -0.13 20.61
N LEU A 100 6.00 -0.28 20.63
CA LEU A 100 6.81 -0.42 19.42
C LEU A 100 6.47 -1.71 18.64
N LEU A 101 6.19 -2.80 19.36
CA LEU A 101 5.81 -4.07 18.75
C LEU A 101 4.51 -3.96 17.93
N LEU A 102 3.50 -3.29 18.50
CA LEU A 102 2.24 -3.04 17.81
C LEU A 102 2.45 -2.13 16.59
N LEU A 103 3.34 -1.13 16.69
CA LEU A 103 3.68 -0.27 15.58
C LEU A 103 4.32 -1.06 14.43
N TYR A 104 5.25 -1.96 14.73
CA TYR A 104 5.87 -2.85 13.75
C TYR A 104 4.85 -3.77 13.09
N LEU A 105 3.94 -4.35 13.88
CA LEU A 105 2.92 -5.27 13.40
C LEU A 105 1.91 -4.55 12.49
N PHE A 106 1.31 -3.46 12.98
CA PHE A 106 0.22 -2.80 12.26
C PHE A 106 0.71 -1.98 11.07
N TYR A 107 1.67 -1.11 11.26
CA TYR A 107 2.18 -0.31 10.15
C TYR A 107 3.14 -1.12 9.26
N GLY A 108 4.11 -1.80 9.87
CA GLY A 108 5.14 -2.53 9.15
C GLY A 108 4.58 -3.73 8.39
N VAL A 109 3.95 -4.67 9.09
CA VAL A 109 3.50 -5.93 8.49
C VAL A 109 2.15 -5.75 7.78
N ILE A 110 1.11 -5.42 8.51
CA ILE A 110 -0.26 -5.36 7.97
C ILE A 110 -0.38 -4.23 6.95
N GLY A 111 0.10 -3.04 7.29
CA GLY A 111 0.14 -1.89 6.39
C GLY A 111 0.99 -2.17 5.16
N GLY A 112 2.18 -2.78 5.32
CA GLY A 112 3.07 -3.17 4.24
C GLY A 112 2.43 -4.14 3.23
N ILE A 113 1.70 -5.15 3.71
CA ILE A 113 0.95 -6.08 2.84
C ILE A 113 -0.13 -5.32 2.06
N GLY A 114 -0.87 -4.44 2.72
CA GLY A 114 -1.87 -3.60 2.07
C GLY A 114 -1.28 -2.69 0.99
N LEU A 115 -0.15 -2.06 1.30
CA LEU A 115 0.60 -1.21 0.37
C LEU A 115 1.07 -1.98 -0.87
N GLY A 116 1.67 -3.16 -0.70
CA GLY A 116 2.18 -3.95 -1.82
C GLY A 116 1.08 -4.50 -2.72
N THR A 117 -0.01 -4.99 -2.13
CA THR A 117 -1.19 -5.43 -2.89
C THR A 117 -1.83 -4.26 -3.63
N GLY A 118 -1.90 -3.09 -2.98
CA GLY A 118 -2.40 -1.86 -3.57
C GLY A 118 -1.53 -1.32 -4.69
N TYR A 119 -0.22 -1.46 -4.59
CA TYR A 119 0.73 -1.04 -5.60
C TYR A 119 0.61 -1.89 -6.88
N ILE A 120 0.63 -3.22 -6.73
CA ILE A 120 0.63 -4.12 -7.91
C ILE A 120 -0.72 -4.13 -8.64
N THR A 121 -1.82 -3.85 -7.95
CA THR A 121 -3.17 -3.89 -8.53
C THR A 121 -3.35 -2.91 -9.69
N PRO A 122 -3.10 -1.59 -9.56
CA PRO A 122 -3.22 -0.66 -10.67
C PRO A 122 -2.15 -0.88 -11.74
N VAL A 123 -0.91 -1.23 -11.38
CA VAL A 123 0.17 -1.49 -12.34
C VAL A 123 -0.20 -2.65 -13.27
N SER A 124 -0.58 -3.80 -12.71
CA SER A 124 -0.96 -4.95 -13.54
C SER A 124 -2.23 -4.69 -14.36
N THR A 125 -3.14 -3.86 -13.87
CA THR A 125 -4.34 -3.45 -14.60
C THR A 125 -4.00 -2.55 -15.78
N LEU A 126 -3.19 -1.52 -15.57
CA LEU A 126 -2.79 -0.59 -16.63
C LEU A 126 -1.99 -1.29 -17.74
N VAL A 127 -1.07 -2.18 -17.40
CA VAL A 127 -0.31 -2.97 -18.37
C VAL A 127 -1.23 -3.79 -19.28
N LYS A 128 -2.33 -4.34 -18.72
CA LYS A 128 -3.34 -5.08 -19.51
C LYS A 128 -4.20 -4.19 -20.40
N TRP A 129 -4.48 -2.96 -19.98
CA TRP A 129 -5.30 -2.02 -20.73
C TRP A 129 -4.52 -1.23 -21.78
N PHE A 130 -3.20 -1.11 -21.63
CA PHE A 130 -2.31 -0.38 -22.55
C PHE A 130 -1.16 -1.28 -23.05
N PRO A 131 -1.44 -2.37 -23.77
CA PRO A 131 -0.43 -3.36 -24.16
C PRO A 131 0.64 -2.77 -25.08
N ASN A 132 0.29 -1.76 -25.88
CA ASN A 132 1.19 -1.09 -26.83
C ASN A 132 2.04 0.01 -26.18
N ASN A 133 1.69 0.47 -24.96
CA ASN A 133 2.36 1.57 -24.25
C ASN A 133 2.68 1.17 -22.82
N ARG A 134 3.34 0.02 -22.65
CA ARG A 134 3.65 -0.54 -21.32
C ARG A 134 4.52 0.40 -20.46
N GLY A 135 5.46 1.13 -21.11
CA GLY A 135 6.29 2.11 -20.42
C GLY A 135 5.53 3.33 -19.89
N LEU A 136 4.35 3.64 -20.45
CA LEU A 136 3.45 4.68 -19.91
C LEU A 136 2.62 4.13 -18.73
N ALA A 137 2.42 2.83 -18.67
CA ALA A 137 1.57 2.15 -17.69
C ALA A 137 2.31 1.79 -16.39
N THR A 138 3.62 1.83 -16.39
CA THR A 138 4.53 1.56 -15.24
C THR A 138 5.28 2.82 -14.83
#